data_4320482b0a7028e806347e7bdade7fb2
#
_entry.id   4320482b0a7028e806347e7bdade7fb2
#
_cell.length_a   1.000
_cell.length_b   1.000
_cell.length_c   1.000
_cell.angle_alpha   90.00
_cell.angle_beta   90.00
_cell.angle_gamma   90.00
#
_symmetry.space_group_name_H-M   'P 1'
#
loop_
_entity.id
_entity.type
_entity.pdbx_description
1 polymer ?
#
loop_
_entity_poly.entity_id
_entity_poly.type
_entity_poly.pdbx_seq_one_letter_code
_entity_poly.pdbx_strand_id
1 'polypeptide(L)'
;MMAGGAVRVEGLVDVRRKIRRMEQGLDQDAAKGDLKAMNLEAAEIVAGVATGLVPVRAGTLRQTIRAAGAQKSGRVRAGFARVPYAGPIHFGWPQRNISPQPFLYDALDRRRNEVFDAYERNMSEIVKKYRLD
;
A
#
# COMPACT_ATOMS: atom_id res chain seq x y z
N MET A 1 16.08 -3.41 15.36
CA MET A 1 16.90 -3.38 14.14
C MET A 1 15.99 -3.49 12.92
N MET A 2 16.29 -2.73 11.91
CA MET A 2 15.44 -2.70 10.71
C MET A 2 15.89 -3.74 9.72
N ALA A 3 15.16 -4.85 9.67
CA ALA A 3 15.53 -5.96 8.81
C ALA A 3 15.30 -5.61 7.33
N GLY A 4 16.29 -5.92 6.50
CA GLY A 4 16.21 -5.80 5.05
C GLY A 4 16.12 -4.39 4.48
N GLY A 5 16.13 -3.34 5.31
CA GLY A 5 16.04 -1.96 4.86
C GLY A 5 14.74 -1.59 4.15
N ALA A 6 13.73 -2.45 4.18
CA ALA A 6 12.44 -2.19 3.54
C ALA A 6 11.37 -1.81 4.56
N VAL A 7 10.50 -0.89 4.17
CA VAL A 7 9.31 -0.50 4.93
C VAL A 7 8.07 -0.90 4.13
N ARG A 8 7.10 -1.48 4.81
CA ARG A 8 5.87 -1.97 4.20
C ARG A 8 4.66 -1.46 4.98
N VAL A 9 3.68 -0.91 4.26
CA VAL A 9 2.38 -0.52 4.81
C VAL A 9 1.33 -1.37 4.15
N GLU A 10 0.54 -2.08 4.94
CA GLU A 10 -0.57 -2.90 4.46
C GLU A 10 -1.88 -2.13 4.52
N GLY A 11 -2.89 -2.63 3.81
CA GLY A 11 -4.18 -1.97 3.68
C GLY A 11 -4.92 -1.75 4.99
N LEU A 12 -5.97 -0.95 4.94
CA LEU A 12 -6.73 -0.52 6.10
C LEU A 12 -7.62 -1.64 6.64
N VAL A 13 -7.68 -1.76 7.98
CA VAL A 13 -8.42 -2.83 8.66
C VAL A 13 -9.90 -2.84 8.29
N ASP A 14 -10.55 -1.66 8.25
CA ASP A 14 -11.97 -1.57 7.96
C ASP A 14 -12.32 -1.97 6.53
N VAL A 15 -11.47 -1.60 5.57
CA VAL A 15 -11.61 -2.03 4.18
C VAL A 15 -11.45 -3.54 4.08
N ARG A 16 -10.49 -4.11 4.78
CA ARG A 16 -10.28 -5.57 4.80
C ARG A 16 -11.50 -6.31 5.32
N ARG A 17 -12.18 -5.79 6.34
CA ARG A 17 -13.42 -6.41 6.88
C ARG A 17 -14.53 -6.40 5.85
N LYS A 18 -14.76 -5.28 5.18
CA LYS A 18 -15.77 -5.18 4.13
C LYS A 18 -15.48 -6.15 2.99
N ILE A 19 -14.23 -6.20 2.55
CA ILE A 19 -13.79 -7.10 1.49
C ILE A 19 -14.02 -8.55 1.90
N ARG A 20 -13.68 -8.94 3.12
CA ARG A 20 -13.92 -10.31 3.61
C ARG A 20 -15.39 -10.70 3.56
N ARG A 21 -16.29 -9.82 3.97
CA ARG A 21 -17.72 -10.10 3.93
C ARG A 21 -18.21 -10.34 2.51
N MET A 22 -17.73 -9.53 1.58
CA MET A 22 -18.08 -9.68 0.16
C MET A 22 -17.46 -10.92 -0.45
N GLU A 23 -16.24 -11.28 -0.06
CA GLU A 23 -15.54 -12.46 -0.55
C GLU A 23 -16.20 -13.77 -0.13
N GLN A 24 -16.96 -13.78 0.96
CA GLN A 24 -17.62 -15.01 1.45
C GLN A 24 -18.62 -15.58 0.45
N GLY A 25 -19.23 -14.71 -0.38
CA GLY A 25 -20.13 -15.15 -1.44
C GLY A 25 -19.48 -15.25 -2.82
N LEU A 26 -18.19 -14.97 -2.91
CA LEU A 26 -17.46 -14.87 -4.17
C LEU A 26 -16.60 -16.11 -4.40
N ASP A 27 -16.64 -16.64 -5.65
CA ASP A 27 -15.64 -17.61 -6.07
C ASP A 27 -14.28 -16.88 -6.19
N GLN A 28 -13.44 -17.04 -5.17
CA GLN A 28 -12.17 -16.34 -5.09
C GLN A 28 -11.22 -16.73 -6.21
N ASP A 29 -11.28 -17.95 -6.69
CA ASP A 29 -10.44 -18.38 -7.80
C ASP A 29 -10.84 -17.70 -9.10
N ALA A 30 -12.15 -17.57 -9.36
CA ALA A 30 -12.65 -16.87 -10.52
C ALA A 30 -12.34 -15.37 -10.49
N ALA A 31 -12.42 -14.74 -9.31
CA ALA A 31 -12.23 -13.31 -9.13
C ALA A 31 -10.80 -12.92 -8.76
N LYS A 32 -9.87 -13.87 -8.71
CA LYS A 32 -8.50 -13.64 -8.23
C LYS A 32 -7.80 -12.49 -8.95
N GLY A 33 -7.91 -12.43 -10.27
CA GLY A 33 -7.29 -11.37 -11.07
C GLY A 33 -7.89 -10.00 -10.79
N ASP A 34 -9.21 -9.92 -10.63
CA ASP A 34 -9.91 -8.67 -10.35
C ASP A 34 -9.58 -8.16 -8.94
N LEU A 35 -9.51 -9.06 -7.96
CA LEU A 35 -9.14 -8.70 -6.60
C LEU A 35 -7.70 -8.21 -6.53
N LYS A 36 -6.79 -8.86 -7.23
CA LYS A 36 -5.39 -8.45 -7.30
C LYS A 36 -5.27 -7.06 -7.93
N ALA A 37 -5.98 -6.81 -9.02
CA ALA A 37 -5.96 -5.51 -9.70
C ALA A 37 -6.52 -4.40 -8.81
N MET A 38 -7.59 -4.67 -8.07
CA MET A 38 -8.18 -3.74 -7.12
C MET A 38 -7.18 -3.35 -6.03
N ASN A 39 -6.53 -4.33 -5.45
CA ASN A 39 -5.52 -4.09 -4.40
C ASN A 39 -4.31 -3.34 -4.94
N LEU A 40 -3.88 -3.65 -6.15
CA LEU A 40 -2.77 -2.94 -6.80
C LEU A 40 -3.12 -1.47 -7.03
N GLU A 41 -4.32 -1.16 -7.51
CA GLU A 41 -4.75 0.23 -7.73
C GLU A 41 -4.69 1.02 -6.42
N ALA A 42 -5.20 0.47 -5.33
CA ALA A 42 -5.14 1.11 -4.02
C ALA A 42 -3.68 1.38 -3.58
N ALA A 43 -2.81 0.39 -3.77
CA ALA A 43 -1.40 0.52 -3.41
C ALA A 43 -0.69 1.57 -4.29
N GLU A 44 -1.02 1.67 -5.56
CA GLU A 44 -0.44 2.66 -6.48
C GLU A 44 -0.82 4.10 -6.09
N ILE A 45 -2.03 4.32 -5.59
CA ILE A 45 -2.45 5.64 -5.10
C ILE A 45 -1.51 6.09 -3.97
N VAL A 46 -1.25 5.21 -3.01
CA VAL A 46 -0.36 5.50 -1.87
C VAL A 46 1.08 5.66 -2.34
N ALA A 47 1.58 4.76 -3.18
CA ALA A 47 2.96 4.81 -3.67
C ALA A 47 3.24 6.11 -4.43
N GLY A 48 2.28 6.58 -5.23
CA GLY A 48 2.42 7.83 -5.99
C GLY A 48 2.63 9.03 -5.08
N VAL A 49 1.89 9.11 -3.98
CA VAL A 49 2.05 10.21 -3.02
C VAL A 49 3.32 10.03 -2.19
N ALA A 50 3.62 8.81 -1.76
CA ALA A 50 4.82 8.53 -0.97
C ALA A 50 6.09 8.95 -1.70
N THR A 51 6.14 8.75 -3.01
CA THR A 51 7.27 9.18 -3.84
C THR A 51 7.55 10.68 -3.70
N GLY A 52 6.51 11.50 -3.62
CA GLY A 52 6.64 12.94 -3.42
C GLY A 52 6.99 13.36 -2.00
N LEU A 53 6.80 12.51 -1.03
CA LEU A 53 7.05 12.81 0.39
C LEU A 53 8.45 12.39 0.86
N VAL A 54 9.17 11.61 0.08
CA VAL A 54 10.55 11.23 0.41
C VAL A 54 11.45 12.47 0.31
N PRO A 55 12.37 12.69 1.27
CA PRO A 55 13.29 13.82 1.21
C PRO A 55 14.06 13.87 -0.12
N VAL A 56 14.25 15.07 -0.66
CA VAL A 56 14.92 15.28 -1.96
C VAL A 56 16.32 14.67 -1.99
N ARG A 57 17.05 14.76 -0.89
CA ARG A 57 18.39 14.17 -0.75
C ARG A 57 18.41 12.64 -0.76
N ALA A 58 17.24 12.02 -0.70
CA ALA A 58 17.08 10.57 -0.73
C ALA A 58 16.52 10.09 -2.08
N GLY A 59 17.01 10.66 -3.20
CA GLY A 59 16.53 10.35 -4.53
C GLY A 59 16.63 8.88 -4.90
N THR A 60 17.68 8.18 -4.44
CA THR A 60 17.82 6.74 -4.66
C THR A 60 16.71 5.96 -3.94
N LEU A 61 16.37 6.36 -2.72
CA LEU A 61 15.26 5.76 -1.97
C LEU A 61 13.93 5.97 -2.70
N ARG A 62 13.70 7.16 -3.25
CA ARG A 62 12.49 7.47 -4.02
C ARG A 62 12.25 6.47 -5.14
N GLN A 63 13.31 6.07 -5.83
CA GLN A 63 13.23 5.12 -6.95
C GLN A 63 12.89 3.70 -6.49
N THR A 64 13.00 3.41 -5.20
CA THR A 64 12.70 2.08 -4.66
C THR A 64 11.24 1.93 -4.21
N ILE A 65 10.47 3.02 -4.18
CA ILE A 65 9.07 2.97 -3.75
C ILE A 65 8.27 2.26 -4.84
N ARG A 66 7.55 1.22 -4.41
CA ARG A 66 6.82 0.36 -5.33
C ARG A 66 5.55 -0.17 -4.72
N ALA A 67 4.55 -0.35 -5.57
CA ALA A 67 3.26 -0.95 -5.20
C ALA A 67 3.22 -2.40 -5.66
N ALA A 68 2.50 -3.22 -4.91
CA ALA A 68 2.19 -4.60 -5.29
C ALA A 68 0.78 -4.93 -4.86
N GLY A 69 0.08 -5.71 -5.67
CA GLY A 69 -1.24 -6.20 -5.36
C GLY A 69 -1.23 -7.71 -5.22
N ALA A 70 -1.95 -8.21 -4.22
CA ALA A 70 -2.24 -9.62 -4.05
C ALA A 70 -3.76 -9.79 -3.96
N GLN A 71 -4.23 -11.02 -3.91
CA GLN A 71 -5.67 -11.28 -3.83
C GLN A 71 -6.31 -10.63 -2.60
N LYS A 72 -5.61 -10.62 -1.47
CA LYS A 72 -6.17 -10.18 -0.18
C LYS A 72 -5.63 -8.84 0.32
N SER A 73 -4.63 -8.26 -0.31
CA SER A 73 -4.05 -7.01 0.17
C SER A 73 -3.28 -6.26 -0.91
N GLY A 74 -3.20 -4.94 -0.74
CA GLY A 74 -2.25 -4.10 -1.46
C GLY A 74 -1.08 -3.78 -0.54
N ARG A 75 0.11 -3.63 -1.11
CA ARG A 75 1.34 -3.34 -0.37
C ARG A 75 2.14 -2.24 -1.04
N VAL A 76 2.72 -1.38 -0.22
CA VAL A 76 3.68 -0.38 -0.68
C VAL A 76 4.97 -0.62 0.07
N ARG A 77 6.06 -0.73 -0.67
CA ARG A 77 7.39 -0.97 -0.11
C ARG A 77 8.35 0.11 -0.54
N ALA A 78 9.31 0.41 0.31
CA ALA A 78 10.40 1.32 0.04
C ALA A 78 11.71 0.69 0.50
N GLY A 79 12.75 0.88 -0.31
CA GLY A 79 14.08 0.37 0.00
C GLY A 79 14.32 -1.05 -0.48
N PHE A 80 15.59 -1.39 -0.54
CA PHE A 80 16.12 -2.73 -0.81
C PHE A 80 17.31 -2.98 0.12
N ALA A 81 17.84 -4.20 0.15
CA ALA A 81 19.01 -4.50 0.95
C ALA A 81 20.21 -3.57 0.63
N ARG A 82 20.37 -3.19 -0.63
CA ARG A 82 21.43 -2.27 -1.09
C ARG A 82 21.06 -0.78 -1.00
N VAL A 83 19.82 -0.48 -0.58
CA VAL A 83 19.34 0.88 -0.29
C VAL A 83 18.68 0.86 1.07
N PRO A 84 19.47 0.81 2.17
CA PRO A 84 18.97 0.52 3.49
C PRO A 84 18.40 1.73 4.25
N TYR A 85 18.17 2.85 3.57
CA TYR A 85 17.81 4.11 4.24
C TYR A 85 16.32 4.22 4.57
N ALA A 86 15.47 3.37 3.99
CA ALA A 86 14.02 3.49 4.15
C ALA A 86 13.59 3.42 5.61
N GLY A 87 14.08 2.43 6.34
CA GLY A 87 13.78 2.29 7.76
C GLY A 87 14.20 3.48 8.60
N PRO A 88 15.49 3.87 8.58
CA PRO A 88 15.96 5.04 9.32
C PRO A 88 15.23 6.34 8.98
N ILE A 89 14.91 6.59 7.72
CA ILE A 89 14.17 7.78 7.32
C ILE A 89 12.72 7.72 7.81
N HIS A 90 12.05 6.60 7.62
CA HIS A 90 10.64 6.44 7.96
C HIS A 90 10.41 6.48 9.49
N PHE A 91 11.21 5.73 10.24
CA PHE A 91 11.04 5.56 11.69
C PHE A 91 11.99 6.44 12.51
N GLY A 92 12.97 7.08 11.88
CA GLY A 92 14.00 7.83 12.58
C GLY A 92 15.10 6.94 13.13
N TRP A 93 16.20 7.57 13.49
CA TRP A 93 17.33 6.92 14.15
C TRP A 93 18.00 7.94 15.08
N PRO A 94 17.57 8.05 16.35
CA PRO A 94 18.06 9.07 17.27
C PRO A 94 19.58 9.08 17.44
N GLN A 95 20.21 7.91 17.43
CA GLN A 95 21.65 7.76 17.58
C GLN A 95 22.45 8.37 16.41
N ARG A 96 21.79 8.60 15.29
CA ARG A 96 22.36 9.23 14.10
C ARG A 96 21.73 10.58 13.80
N ASN A 97 21.00 11.16 14.77
CA ASN A 97 20.29 12.42 14.61
C ASN A 97 19.32 12.44 13.42
N ILE A 98 18.68 11.30 13.13
CA ILE A 98 17.68 11.20 12.07
C ILE A 98 16.30 11.27 12.72
N SER A 99 15.57 12.37 12.43
CA SER A 99 14.18 12.53 12.86
C SER A 99 13.27 11.70 11.95
N PRO A 100 12.22 11.08 12.49
CA PRO A 100 11.31 10.27 11.69
C PRO A 100 10.58 11.11 10.64
N GLN A 101 10.50 10.56 9.43
CA GLN A 101 9.67 11.09 8.35
C GLN A 101 8.88 9.92 7.77
N PRO A 102 7.72 9.58 8.38
CA PRO A 102 6.96 8.37 8.04
C PRO A 102 6.20 8.53 6.71
N PHE A 103 6.94 8.63 5.63
CA PHE A 103 6.40 8.98 4.31
C PHE A 103 5.35 8.00 3.79
N LEU A 104 5.44 6.69 4.13
CA LEU A 104 4.43 5.73 3.72
C LEU A 104 3.13 5.91 4.52
N TYR A 105 3.24 6.12 5.82
CA TYR A 105 2.07 6.37 6.66
C TYR A 105 1.41 7.70 6.33
N ASP A 106 2.20 8.75 6.11
CA ASP A 106 1.70 10.07 5.73
C ASP A 106 0.99 10.02 4.36
N ALA A 107 1.54 9.26 3.41
CA ALA A 107 0.92 9.08 2.10
C ALA A 107 -0.44 8.39 2.22
N LEU A 108 -0.52 7.33 3.02
CA LEU A 108 -1.77 6.63 3.26
C LEU A 108 -2.81 7.56 3.89
N ASP A 109 -2.42 8.32 4.92
CA ASP A 109 -3.32 9.26 5.59
C ASP A 109 -3.83 10.34 4.65
N ARG A 110 -2.99 10.88 3.79
CA ARG A 110 -3.37 11.92 2.83
C ARG A 110 -4.35 11.44 1.77
N ARG A 111 -4.27 10.16 1.40
CA ARG A 111 -5.08 9.59 0.32
C ARG A 111 -6.05 8.52 0.80
N ARG A 112 -6.31 8.48 2.09
CA ARG A 112 -7.21 7.49 2.70
C ARG A 112 -8.57 7.43 1.99
N ASN A 113 -9.17 8.59 1.74
CA ASN A 113 -10.49 8.66 1.08
C ASN A 113 -10.42 8.16 -0.36
N GLU A 114 -9.36 8.50 -1.09
CA GLU A 114 -9.18 7.99 -2.46
C GLU A 114 -9.01 6.48 -2.49
N VAL A 115 -8.29 5.93 -1.50
CA VAL A 115 -8.12 4.48 -1.36
C VAL A 115 -9.47 3.81 -1.10
N PHE A 116 -10.27 4.35 -0.18
CA PHE A 116 -11.62 3.83 0.07
C PHE A 116 -12.50 3.90 -1.17
N ASP A 117 -12.50 5.02 -1.88
CA ASP A 117 -13.31 5.20 -3.09
C ASP A 117 -12.90 4.20 -4.17
N ALA A 118 -11.61 3.96 -4.34
CA ALA A 118 -11.12 2.97 -5.29
C ALA A 118 -11.60 1.56 -4.94
N TYR A 119 -11.56 1.19 -3.66
CA TYR A 119 -12.06 -0.10 -3.21
C TYR A 119 -13.56 -0.23 -3.44
N GLU A 120 -14.35 0.78 -3.08
CA GLU A 120 -15.81 0.75 -3.26
C GLU A 120 -16.18 0.62 -4.74
N ARG A 121 -15.56 1.42 -5.60
CA ARG A 121 -15.82 1.36 -7.05
C ARG A 121 -15.47 0.01 -7.63
N ASN A 122 -14.27 -0.50 -7.36
CA ASN A 122 -13.82 -1.77 -7.90
C ASN A 122 -14.65 -2.94 -7.35
N MET A 123 -14.98 -2.91 -6.07
CA MET A 123 -15.79 -3.96 -5.46
C MET A 123 -17.20 -3.98 -6.04
N SER A 124 -17.81 -2.80 -6.29
CA SER A 124 -19.11 -2.72 -6.95
C SER A 124 -19.06 -3.35 -8.35
N GLU A 125 -18.00 -3.10 -9.10
CA GLU A 125 -17.83 -3.70 -10.42
C GLU A 125 -17.65 -5.22 -10.35
N ILE A 126 -16.89 -5.71 -9.37
CA ILE A 126 -16.69 -7.15 -9.15
C ILE A 126 -18.02 -7.83 -8.79
N VAL A 127 -18.79 -7.23 -7.88
CA VAL A 127 -20.11 -7.74 -7.47
C VAL A 127 -21.03 -7.86 -8.68
N LYS A 128 -21.09 -6.85 -9.54
CA LYS A 128 -21.90 -6.87 -10.76
C LYS A 128 -21.41 -7.92 -11.75
N LYS A 129 -20.09 -8.00 -11.96
CA LYS A 129 -19.46 -8.93 -12.91
C LYS A 129 -19.77 -10.39 -12.55
N TYR A 130 -19.75 -10.73 -11.26
CA TYR A 130 -19.98 -12.09 -10.78
C TYR A 130 -21.40 -12.31 -10.25
N ARG A 131 -22.28 -11.32 -10.39
CA ARG A 131 -23.71 -11.40 -10.04
C ARG A 131 -23.94 -11.80 -8.58
N LEU A 132 -23.28 -11.08 -7.68
CA LEU A 132 -23.35 -11.34 -6.24
C LEU A 132 -24.32 -10.39 -5.50
N ASP A 133 -24.98 -9.51 -6.20
CA ASP A 133 -25.95 -8.56 -5.64
C ASP A 133 -27.35 -9.16 -5.45
#